data_37bdfffffeaa32d504dc7b7b4d42dce6
#
_entry.id   37bdfffffeaa32d504dc7b7b4d42dce6
#
_cell.length_a   1.000
_cell.length_b   1.000
_cell.length_c   1.000
_cell.angle_alpha   90.00
_cell.angle_beta   90.00
_cell.angle_gamma   90.00
#
_symmetry.space_group_name_H-M   'P 1'
#
loop_
_entity.id
_entity.type
_entity.pdbx_description
1 polymer ?
#
loop_
_entity_poly.entity_id
_entity_poly.type
_entity_poly.pdbx_seq_one_letter_code
_entity_poly.pdbx_strand_id
1 'polypeptide(L)'
;MIYNDSAHIEEIARERLSRKGMVVNVDLDDYRSLVTASTQVFLVQVRSAADFSCFLSELRSEIQSFDLPAGTFARVMIHLVAHPQADVTMENYAALGDMIGELLATDQVKFGFACDASLPENLKDIAIFVAE
;
A
#
# COMPACT_ATOMS: atom_id res chain seq x y z
N MET A 1 -3.77 -10.29 -1.91
CA MET A 1 -4.68 -10.77 -0.85
C MET A 1 -5.39 -9.59 -0.20
N ILE A 2 -6.66 -9.74 0.08
CA ILE A 2 -7.52 -8.66 0.58
C ILE A 2 -8.08 -9.04 1.95
N TYR A 3 -8.01 -8.12 2.90
CA TYR A 3 -8.49 -8.31 4.27
C TYR A 3 -9.51 -7.23 4.61
N ASN A 4 -10.51 -7.57 5.43
CA ASN A 4 -11.49 -6.62 5.95
C ASN A 4 -11.70 -6.73 7.47
N ASP A 5 -10.92 -7.54 8.15
CA ASP A 5 -10.94 -7.66 9.61
C ASP A 5 -10.11 -6.52 10.22
N SER A 6 -10.77 -5.58 10.90
CA SER A 6 -10.11 -4.39 11.44
C SER A 6 -9.01 -4.71 12.47
N ALA A 7 -9.20 -5.75 13.28
CA ALA A 7 -8.18 -6.15 14.26
C ALA A 7 -6.93 -6.70 13.58
N HIS A 8 -7.10 -7.51 12.54
CA HIS A 8 -6.00 -8.07 11.77
C HIS A 8 -5.28 -6.98 10.97
N ILE A 9 -6.04 -6.06 10.38
CA ILE A 9 -5.47 -4.91 9.64
C ILE A 9 -4.65 -4.02 10.58
N GLU A 10 -5.14 -3.74 11.79
CA GLU A 10 -4.41 -2.94 12.77
C GLU A 10 -3.09 -3.61 13.17
N GLU A 11 -3.09 -4.92 13.36
CA GLU A 11 -1.89 -5.69 13.68
C GLU A 11 -0.85 -5.57 12.57
N ILE A 12 -1.26 -5.70 11.32
CA ILE A 12 -0.39 -5.53 10.15
C ILE A 12 0.14 -4.10 10.09
N ALA A 13 -0.71 -3.10 10.32
CA ALA A 13 -0.30 -1.69 10.32
C ALA A 13 0.75 -1.42 11.39
N ARG A 14 0.58 -1.93 12.60
CA ARG A 14 1.55 -1.78 13.69
C ARG A 14 2.90 -2.38 13.34
N GLU A 15 2.91 -3.58 12.79
CA GLU A 15 4.15 -4.26 12.38
C GLU A 15 4.87 -3.49 11.27
N ARG A 16 4.15 -3.09 10.24
CA ARG A 16 4.75 -2.42 9.08
C ARG A 16 5.22 -0.99 9.40
N LEU A 17 4.42 -0.23 10.12
CA LEU A 17 4.69 1.20 10.35
C LEU A 17 5.69 1.45 11.49
N SER A 18 6.07 0.41 12.22
CA SER A 18 7.14 0.46 13.20
C SER A 18 8.52 0.13 12.62
N ARG A 19 8.61 -0.23 11.34
CA ARG A 19 9.86 -0.59 10.68
C ARG A 19 10.80 0.61 10.57
N LYS A 20 12.09 0.33 10.68
CA LYS A 20 13.16 1.31 10.43
C LYS A 20 13.46 1.39 8.93
N GLY A 21 14.19 2.42 8.52
CA GLY A 21 14.59 2.58 7.12
C GLY A 21 13.57 3.28 6.23
N MET A 22 12.65 4.03 6.80
CA MET A 22 11.70 4.84 6.05
C MET A 22 12.42 5.90 5.21
N VAL A 23 12.13 5.92 3.91
CA VAL A 23 12.58 6.95 2.97
C VAL A 23 11.53 8.05 2.86
N VAL A 24 10.26 7.67 2.76
CA VAL A 24 9.11 8.57 2.83
C VAL A 24 8.24 8.09 3.99
N ASN A 25 7.98 8.93 4.96
CA ASN A 25 7.33 8.53 6.19
C ASN A 25 5.81 8.49 6.11
N VAL A 26 5.26 7.33 6.48
CA VAL A 26 3.93 7.21 7.07
C VAL A 26 4.10 6.51 8.42
N ASP A 27 3.30 6.87 9.40
CA ASP A 27 3.40 6.32 10.75
C ASP A 27 2.05 5.79 11.25
N LEU A 28 2.06 5.24 12.47
CA LEU A 28 0.85 4.69 13.06
C LEU A 28 -0.23 5.75 13.30
N ASP A 29 0.17 7.00 13.55
CA ASP A 29 -0.79 8.11 13.68
C ASP A 29 -1.49 8.40 12.35
N ASP A 30 -0.79 8.28 11.22
CA ASP A 30 -1.40 8.36 9.90
C ASP A 30 -2.46 7.28 9.70
N TYR A 31 -2.15 6.05 10.10
CA TYR A 31 -3.10 4.94 10.05
C TYR A 31 -4.33 5.22 10.95
N ARG A 32 -4.10 5.66 12.18
CA ARG A 32 -5.18 5.98 13.11
C ARG A 32 -6.08 7.09 12.58
N SER A 33 -5.50 8.11 11.97
CA SER A 33 -6.27 9.18 11.32
C SER A 33 -7.13 8.66 10.18
N LEU A 34 -6.59 7.70 9.41
CA LEU A 34 -7.31 7.07 8.31
C LEU A 34 -8.55 6.32 8.82
N VAL A 35 -8.42 5.56 9.91
CA VAL A 35 -9.50 4.69 10.40
C VAL A 35 -10.52 5.40 11.29
N THR A 36 -10.13 6.49 11.97
CA THR A 36 -10.97 7.16 12.97
C THR A 36 -12.29 7.66 12.41
N ALA A 37 -12.30 8.16 11.17
CA ALA A 37 -13.51 8.69 10.52
C ALA A 37 -14.15 7.69 9.56
N SER A 38 -13.73 6.44 9.60
CA SER A 38 -14.14 5.43 8.62
C SER A 38 -15.12 4.43 9.23
N THR A 39 -16.12 4.02 8.45
CA THR A 39 -17.04 2.95 8.82
C THR A 39 -16.45 1.59 8.54
N GLN A 40 -15.54 1.50 7.56
CA GLN A 40 -14.91 0.25 7.18
C GLN A 40 -13.53 0.49 6.59
N VAL A 41 -12.59 -0.40 6.90
CA VAL A 41 -11.23 -0.37 6.38
C VAL A 41 -10.91 -1.70 5.71
N PHE A 42 -10.25 -1.61 4.56
CA PHE A 42 -9.78 -2.77 3.81
C PHE A 42 -8.27 -2.69 3.67
N LEU A 43 -7.63 -3.84 3.59
CA LEU A 43 -6.20 -3.95 3.32
C LEU A 43 -5.97 -4.82 2.10
N VAL A 44 -5.23 -4.28 1.13
CA VAL A 44 -4.71 -5.04 -0.02
C VAL A 44 -3.22 -5.23 0.18
N GLN A 45 -2.75 -6.48 0.12
CA GLN A 45 -1.33 -6.80 0.19
C GLN A 45 -0.91 -7.56 -1.05
N VAL A 46 0.22 -7.13 -1.65
CA VAL A 46 0.88 -7.84 -2.74
C VAL A 46 2.38 -7.87 -2.47
N ARG A 47 2.97 -9.04 -2.66
CA ARG A 47 4.40 -9.25 -2.51
C ARG A 47 4.92 -9.94 -3.77
N SER A 48 5.92 -9.35 -4.43
CA SER A 48 6.42 -9.85 -5.70
C SER A 48 7.90 -9.57 -5.87
N ALA A 49 8.64 -10.56 -6.38
CA ALA A 49 10.03 -10.41 -6.79
C ALA A 49 10.17 -10.21 -8.31
N ALA A 50 9.07 -10.16 -9.04
CA ALA A 50 9.06 -9.89 -10.47
C ALA A 50 9.49 -8.44 -10.78
N ASP A 51 9.73 -8.13 -12.05
CA ASP A 51 10.02 -6.75 -12.44
C ASP A 51 8.84 -5.81 -12.10
N PHE A 52 9.10 -4.51 -12.12
CA PHE A 52 8.12 -3.54 -11.66
C PHE A 52 6.85 -3.55 -12.51
N SER A 53 6.95 -3.78 -13.81
CA SER A 53 5.78 -3.90 -14.70
C SER A 53 4.88 -5.07 -14.30
N CYS A 54 5.47 -6.23 -14.02
CA CYS A 54 4.72 -7.40 -13.55
C CYS A 54 4.11 -7.16 -12.18
N PHE A 55 4.85 -6.51 -11.28
CA PHE A 55 4.35 -6.12 -9.97
C PHE A 55 3.12 -5.20 -10.09
N LEU A 56 3.17 -4.19 -10.95
CA LEU A 56 2.03 -3.30 -11.20
C LEU A 56 0.82 -4.07 -11.75
N SER A 57 1.04 -5.03 -12.65
CA SER A 57 -0.03 -5.85 -13.21
C SER A 57 -0.69 -6.73 -12.15
N GLU A 58 0.11 -7.36 -11.29
CA GLU A 58 -0.39 -8.17 -10.19
C GLU A 58 -1.21 -7.32 -9.21
N LEU A 59 -0.70 -6.14 -8.88
CA LEU A 59 -1.38 -5.22 -7.98
C LEU A 59 -2.70 -4.71 -8.58
N ARG A 60 -2.69 -4.35 -9.86
CA ARG A 60 -3.90 -3.93 -10.58
C ARG A 60 -4.97 -5.02 -10.52
N SER A 61 -4.60 -6.26 -10.81
CA SER A 61 -5.53 -7.39 -10.76
C SER A 61 -6.11 -7.59 -9.37
N GLU A 62 -5.29 -7.46 -8.35
CA GLU A 62 -5.72 -7.60 -6.96
C GLU A 62 -6.71 -6.49 -6.57
N ILE A 63 -6.42 -5.24 -6.93
CA ILE A 63 -7.33 -4.12 -6.66
C ILE A 63 -8.63 -4.26 -7.44
N GLN A 64 -8.57 -4.67 -8.70
CA GLN A 64 -9.76 -4.86 -9.53
C GLN A 64 -10.65 -6.02 -9.05
N SER A 65 -10.10 -6.95 -8.26
CA SER A 65 -10.89 -8.00 -7.63
C SER A 65 -11.71 -7.50 -6.44
N PHE A 66 -11.48 -6.26 -6.00
CA PHE A 66 -12.28 -5.59 -4.99
C PHE A 66 -13.69 -5.38 -5.54
N ASP A 67 -14.69 -5.96 -4.89
CA ASP A 67 -16.09 -5.85 -5.30
C ASP A 67 -16.77 -4.69 -4.56
N LEU A 68 -16.18 -3.50 -4.66
CA LEU A 68 -16.72 -2.29 -4.06
C LEU A 68 -16.91 -1.21 -5.12
N PRO A 69 -18.01 -0.45 -5.05
CA PRO A 69 -18.26 0.62 -6.02
C PRO A 69 -17.15 1.67 -5.98
N ALA A 70 -16.68 2.09 -7.15
CA ALA A 70 -15.74 3.19 -7.27
C ALA A 70 -16.31 4.45 -6.62
N GLY A 71 -15.47 5.22 -5.93
CA GLY A 71 -15.89 6.44 -5.26
C GLY A 71 -16.40 6.27 -3.84
N THR A 72 -16.46 5.03 -3.31
CA THR A 72 -16.78 4.81 -1.89
C THR A 72 -15.60 5.06 -0.96
N PHE A 73 -14.38 5.11 -1.52
CA PHE A 73 -13.16 5.27 -0.72
C PHE A 73 -12.81 6.75 -0.59
N ALA A 74 -12.84 7.23 0.65
CA ALA A 74 -12.49 8.61 0.94
C ALA A 74 -10.97 8.80 1.05
N ARG A 75 -10.25 7.80 1.58
CA ARG A 75 -8.82 7.92 1.87
C ARG A 75 -8.10 6.60 1.65
N VAL A 76 -6.85 6.73 1.19
CA VAL A 76 -5.97 5.59 0.91
C VAL A 76 -4.59 5.88 1.49
N MET A 77 -4.01 4.91 2.19
CA MET A 77 -2.63 4.98 2.65
C MET A 77 -1.85 3.80 2.06
N ILE A 78 -0.73 4.10 1.44
CA ILE A 78 0.13 3.11 0.78
C ILE A 78 1.43 3.00 1.54
N HIS A 79 1.84 1.78 1.86
CA HIS A 79 3.13 1.48 2.46
C HIS A 79 3.86 0.45 1.60
N LEU A 80 4.93 0.89 0.96
CA LEU A 80 5.78 0.05 0.12
C LEU A 80 7.10 -0.21 0.83
N VAL A 81 7.50 -1.48 0.90
CA VAL A 81 8.82 -1.89 1.39
C VAL A 81 9.52 -2.62 0.26
N ALA A 82 10.77 -2.26 -0.01
CA ALA A 82 11.55 -2.89 -1.05
C ALA A 82 13.02 -3.01 -0.64
N HIS A 83 13.72 -3.98 -1.24
CA HIS A 83 15.18 -4.04 -1.12
C HIS A 83 15.79 -2.77 -1.75
N PRO A 84 16.88 -2.21 -1.20
CA PRO A 84 17.53 -1.01 -1.78
C PRO A 84 17.94 -1.16 -3.24
N GLN A 85 18.18 -2.39 -3.70
CA GLN A 85 18.56 -2.69 -5.09
C GLN A 85 17.38 -3.04 -5.99
N ALA A 86 16.14 -3.01 -5.47
CA ALA A 86 14.97 -3.27 -6.28
C ALA A 86 14.71 -2.13 -7.28
N ASP A 87 13.95 -2.42 -8.32
CA ASP A 87 13.68 -1.50 -9.43
C ASP A 87 12.61 -0.44 -9.12
N VAL A 88 12.64 0.09 -7.90
CA VAL A 88 11.73 1.16 -7.47
C VAL A 88 12.41 2.51 -7.68
N THR A 89 12.23 3.07 -8.87
CA THR A 89 12.68 4.42 -9.21
C THR A 89 11.61 5.45 -8.83
N MET A 90 11.98 6.73 -8.82
CA MET A 90 11.00 7.81 -8.59
C MET A 90 9.89 7.78 -9.62
N GLU A 91 10.21 7.48 -10.88
CA GLU A 91 9.24 7.34 -11.95
C GLU A 91 8.29 6.17 -11.70
N ASN A 92 8.81 5.01 -11.32
CA ASN A 92 8.01 3.83 -10.98
C ASN A 92 7.13 4.07 -9.76
N TYR A 93 7.64 4.75 -8.75
CA TYR A 93 6.91 5.10 -7.55
C TYR A 93 5.74 6.04 -7.87
N ALA A 94 5.97 7.05 -8.71
CA ALA A 94 4.91 7.96 -9.17
C ALA A 94 3.84 7.23 -9.98
N ALA A 95 4.25 6.34 -10.88
CA ALA A 95 3.32 5.52 -11.68
C ALA A 95 2.44 4.64 -10.80
N LEU A 96 3.01 4.08 -9.72
CA LEU A 96 2.27 3.29 -8.74
C LEU A 96 1.16 4.12 -8.09
N GLY A 97 1.49 5.32 -7.62
CA GLY A 97 0.53 6.21 -7.00
C GLY A 97 -0.60 6.64 -7.93
N ASP A 98 -0.26 6.99 -9.15
CA ASP A 98 -1.23 7.38 -10.18
C ASP A 98 -2.20 6.23 -10.47
N MET A 99 -1.69 5.02 -10.62
CA MET A 99 -2.51 3.83 -10.86
C MET A 99 -3.49 3.57 -9.73
N ILE A 100 -3.02 3.61 -8.48
CA ILE A 100 -3.85 3.33 -7.31
C ILE A 100 -4.92 4.42 -7.14
N GLY A 101 -4.54 5.69 -7.28
CA GLY A 101 -5.49 6.80 -7.20
C GLY A 101 -6.59 6.71 -8.25
N GLU A 102 -6.22 6.33 -9.47
CA GLU A 102 -7.17 6.14 -10.57
C GLU A 102 -8.12 4.97 -10.33
N LEU A 103 -7.57 3.81 -9.93
CA LEU A 103 -8.37 2.59 -9.70
C LEU A 103 -9.35 2.74 -8.55
N LEU A 104 -8.98 3.46 -7.50
CA LEU A 104 -9.82 3.67 -6.32
C LEU A 104 -10.62 4.98 -6.40
N ALA A 105 -10.43 5.76 -7.46
CA ALA A 105 -11.14 7.02 -7.71
C ALA A 105 -11.06 7.98 -6.53
N THR A 106 -9.86 8.13 -5.95
CA THR A 106 -9.60 9.05 -4.83
C THR A 106 -8.37 9.91 -5.10
N ASP A 107 -8.42 11.15 -4.61
CA ASP A 107 -7.27 12.07 -4.57
C ASP A 107 -6.61 12.14 -3.18
N GLN A 108 -7.18 11.45 -2.21
CA GLN A 108 -6.70 11.41 -0.83
C GLN A 108 -5.76 10.21 -0.63
N VAL A 109 -4.59 10.28 -1.23
CA VAL A 109 -3.61 9.19 -1.19
C VAL A 109 -2.37 9.62 -0.41
N LYS A 110 -2.03 8.86 0.63
CA LYS A 110 -0.83 9.07 1.43
C LYS A 110 0.16 7.96 1.19
N PHE A 111 1.42 8.31 0.96
CA PHE A 111 2.47 7.36 0.58
C PHE A 111 3.53 7.23 1.66
N GLY A 112 3.95 5.99 1.91
CA GLY A 112 5.16 5.69 2.65
C GLY A 112 6.04 4.70 1.90
N PHE A 113 7.34 4.89 1.98
CA PHE A 113 8.33 4.03 1.33
C PHE A 113 9.45 3.71 2.32
N ALA A 114 9.77 2.42 2.46
CA ALA A 114 10.87 1.96 3.29
C ALA A 114 11.77 1.00 2.50
N CYS A 115 13.07 1.05 2.78
CA CYS A 115 14.05 0.11 2.26
C CYS A 115 14.43 -0.89 3.34
N ASP A 116 14.54 -2.17 2.96
CA ASP A 116 14.92 -3.24 3.86
C ASP A 116 15.90 -4.18 3.15
N ALA A 117 17.18 -4.08 3.51
CA ALA A 117 18.25 -4.88 2.89
C ALA A 117 18.18 -6.37 3.28
N SER A 118 17.37 -6.75 4.25
CA SER A 118 17.18 -8.15 4.63
C SER A 118 16.24 -8.90 3.68
N LEU A 119 15.48 -8.17 2.83
CA LEU A 119 14.62 -8.77 1.82
C LEU A 119 15.43 -9.27 0.62
N PRO A 120 14.88 -10.23 -0.16
CA PRO A 120 15.46 -10.58 -1.46
C PRO A 120 15.59 -9.37 -2.39
N GLU A 121 16.62 -9.32 -3.23
CA GLU A 121 17.01 -8.14 -4.01
C GLU A 121 15.90 -7.48 -4.82
N ASN A 122 15.05 -8.26 -5.46
CA ASN A 122 14.00 -7.71 -6.32
C ASN A 122 12.63 -7.65 -5.65
N LEU A 123 12.56 -7.99 -4.36
CA LEU A 123 11.27 -8.07 -3.67
C LEU A 123 10.69 -6.69 -3.41
N LYS A 124 9.42 -6.55 -3.76
CA LYS A 124 8.57 -5.42 -3.44
C LYS A 124 7.38 -5.94 -2.63
N ASP A 125 7.12 -5.32 -1.51
CA ASP A 125 6.04 -5.71 -0.58
C ASP A 125 5.19 -4.47 -0.30
N ILE A 126 3.98 -4.45 -0.81
CA ILE A 126 3.07 -3.31 -0.69
C ILE A 126 1.87 -3.66 0.17
N ALA A 127 1.48 -2.72 1.02
CA ALA A 127 0.21 -2.74 1.73
C ALA A 127 -0.56 -1.46 1.40
N ILE A 128 -1.80 -1.61 0.99
CA ILE A 128 -2.70 -0.50 0.67
C ILE A 128 -3.85 -0.55 1.66
N PHE A 129 -3.92 0.46 2.52
CA PHE A 129 -5.00 0.62 3.49
C PHE A 129 -6.05 1.54 2.88
N VAL A 130 -7.26 1.03 2.72
CA VAL A 130 -8.33 1.73 2.04
C VAL A 130 -9.46 1.98 3.04
N ALA A 131 -9.83 3.24 3.22
CA ALA A 131 -10.87 3.65 4.17
C ALA A 131 -12.10 4.18 3.41
N GLU A 132 -13.23 3.66 3.80
CA GLU A 132 -14.53 4.07 3.27
C GLU A 132 -14.99 5.43 3.81
#